data_70f42d6e218ad0e8b79c9977e06f9bbc
#
_entry.id   70f42d6e218ad0e8b79c9977e06f9bbc
#
_cell.length_a   1.000
_cell.length_b   1.000
_cell.length_c   1.000
_cell.angle_alpha   90.00
_cell.angle_beta   90.00
_cell.angle_gamma   90.00
#
_symmetry.space_group_name_H-M   'P 1'
#
loop_
_entity.id
_entity.type
_entity.pdbx_description
1 polymer ?
#
loop_
_entity_poly.entity_id
_entity_poly.type
_entity_poly.pdbx_seq_one_letter_code
_entity_poly.pdbx_strand_id
1 'polypeptide(L)'
;MQPKITYNDAWESIPLECADDVIEFFNRELQPTHPLRSFKLFPVAKCWRRHKYLVEEEDPSDILWVLDMHRKKRIRGKTCYYFKRMETQEELDAMLRADYEAWVQYMKDAGAWHGE
;
A
#
# COMPACT_ATOMS: atom_id res chain seq x y z
N MET A 1 10.14 -15.95 0.81
CA MET A 1 10.94 -14.71 0.89
C MET A 1 10.25 -13.75 1.83
N GLN A 2 11.01 -13.11 2.72
CA GLN A 2 10.48 -12.03 3.53
C GLN A 2 10.92 -10.70 2.93
N PRO A 3 10.01 -9.97 2.28
CA PRO A 3 10.37 -8.70 1.69
C PRO A 3 10.72 -7.67 2.75
N LYS A 4 11.72 -6.87 2.48
CA LYS A 4 12.13 -5.76 3.35
C LYS A 4 11.66 -4.47 2.73
N ILE A 5 10.99 -3.65 3.54
CA ILE A 5 10.52 -2.34 3.10
C ILE A 5 11.57 -1.31 3.44
N THR A 6 12.13 -0.68 2.42
CA THR A 6 13.04 0.44 2.61
C THR A 6 12.21 1.71 2.60
N TYR A 7 11.97 2.27 3.77
CA TYR A 7 11.12 3.45 3.89
C TYR A 7 11.79 4.69 3.32
N ASN A 8 10.99 5.60 2.82
CA ASN A 8 11.42 6.88 2.29
C ASN A 8 10.36 7.92 2.62
N ASP A 9 10.49 9.13 2.10
CA ASP A 9 9.54 10.19 2.41
C ASP A 9 8.16 9.97 1.81
N ALA A 10 8.05 9.07 0.83
CA ALA A 10 6.77 8.74 0.20
C ALA A 10 6.03 7.60 0.91
N TRP A 11 6.72 6.81 1.70
CA TRP A 11 6.15 5.65 2.41
C TRP A 11 6.58 5.65 3.85
N GLU A 12 5.63 5.52 4.76
CA GLU A 12 5.94 5.46 6.18
C GLU A 12 5.30 4.23 6.82
N SER A 13 5.91 3.73 7.88
CA SER A 13 5.34 2.61 8.62
C SER A 13 4.11 3.07 9.37
N ILE A 14 3.16 2.14 9.52
CA ILE A 14 1.96 2.41 10.30
C ILE A 14 2.25 2.01 11.74
N PRO A 15 2.17 2.95 12.70
CA PRO A 15 2.38 2.60 14.11
C PRO A 15 1.39 1.54 14.56
N LEU A 16 1.84 0.68 15.45
CA LEU A 16 1.03 -0.44 15.93
C LEU A 16 -0.29 0.03 16.53
N GLU A 17 -0.26 1.15 17.25
CA GLU A 17 -1.46 1.71 17.86
C GLU A 17 -2.46 2.26 16.84
N CYS A 18 -2.04 2.47 15.60
CA CYS A 18 -2.92 2.95 14.53
C CYS A 18 -3.44 1.82 13.66
N ALA A 19 -2.93 0.60 13.82
CA ALA A 19 -3.27 -0.52 12.94
C ALA A 19 -4.75 -0.85 12.99
N ASP A 20 -5.36 -0.82 14.15
CA ASP A 20 -6.78 -1.16 14.29
C ASP A 20 -7.67 -0.17 13.55
N ASP A 21 -7.31 1.10 13.56
CA ASP A 21 -8.07 2.12 12.82
C ASP A 21 -8.00 1.89 11.32
N VAL A 22 -6.84 1.49 10.83
CA VAL A 22 -6.67 1.19 9.41
C VAL A 22 -7.45 -0.06 9.02
N ILE A 23 -7.42 -1.09 9.86
CA ILE A 23 -8.20 -2.32 9.63
C ILE A 23 -9.69 -2.00 9.58
N GLU A 24 -10.16 -1.15 10.49
CA GLU A 24 -11.55 -0.72 10.52
C GLU A 24 -11.92 0.03 9.25
N PHE A 25 -11.01 0.89 8.77
CA PHE A 25 -11.18 1.60 7.51
C PHE A 25 -11.31 0.62 6.34
N PHE A 26 -10.45 -0.40 6.28
CA PHE A 26 -10.55 -1.43 5.24
C PHE A 26 -11.87 -2.17 5.30
N ASN A 27 -12.32 -2.52 6.50
CA ASN A 27 -13.59 -3.25 6.67
C ASN A 27 -14.78 -2.41 6.22
N ARG A 28 -14.69 -1.10 6.32
CA ARG A 28 -15.74 -0.20 5.90
C ARG A 28 -15.71 0.07 4.40
N GLU A 29 -14.49 0.21 3.83
CA GLU A 29 -14.33 0.67 2.45
C GLU A 29 -14.22 -0.46 1.42
N LEU A 30 -13.70 -1.62 1.79
CA LEU A 30 -13.58 -2.73 0.88
C LEU A 30 -14.92 -3.45 0.78
N GLN A 31 -15.36 -3.72 -0.46
CA GLN A 31 -16.58 -4.49 -0.67
C GLN A 31 -16.45 -5.88 -0.05
N PRO A 32 -17.55 -6.45 0.47
CA PRO A 32 -17.50 -7.80 1.04
C PRO A 32 -16.96 -8.86 0.08
N THR A 33 -17.11 -8.64 -1.23
CA THR A 33 -16.64 -9.54 -2.27
C THR A 33 -15.21 -9.27 -2.72
N HIS A 34 -14.55 -8.26 -2.16
CA HIS A 34 -13.17 -7.95 -2.54
C HIS A 34 -12.26 -9.12 -2.17
N PRO A 35 -11.38 -9.55 -3.10
CA PRO A 35 -10.53 -10.73 -2.84
C PRO A 35 -9.70 -10.63 -1.56
N LEU A 36 -9.23 -9.46 -1.19
CA LEU A 36 -8.44 -9.29 0.03
C LEU A 36 -9.25 -9.51 1.30
N ARG A 37 -10.58 -9.47 1.22
CA ARG A 37 -11.43 -9.74 2.39
C ARG A 37 -11.35 -11.20 2.84
N SER A 38 -10.82 -12.09 2.00
CA SER A 38 -10.63 -13.50 2.35
C SER A 38 -9.45 -13.76 3.27
N PHE A 39 -8.60 -12.76 3.46
CA PHE A 39 -7.37 -12.90 4.24
C PHE A 39 -7.43 -12.08 5.50
N LYS A 40 -6.72 -12.55 6.52
CA LYS A 40 -6.42 -11.70 7.68
C LYS A 40 -5.23 -10.85 7.31
N LEU A 41 -5.44 -9.54 7.23
CA LEU A 41 -4.43 -8.60 6.79
C LEU A 41 -4.00 -7.70 7.94
N PHE A 42 -2.71 -7.39 7.95
CA PHE A 42 -2.15 -6.41 8.87
C PHE A 42 -1.57 -5.26 8.07
N PRO A 43 -1.98 -4.02 8.34
CA PRO A 43 -1.44 -2.87 7.62
C PRO A 43 -0.02 -2.58 8.08
N VAL A 44 0.91 -2.53 7.13
CA VAL A 44 2.33 -2.39 7.42
C VAL A 44 2.81 -0.98 7.16
N ALA A 45 2.41 -0.40 6.02
CA ALA A 45 2.88 0.91 5.60
C ALA A 45 1.82 1.64 4.79
N LYS A 46 1.92 2.96 4.79
CA LYS A 46 1.03 3.81 4.00
C LYS A 46 1.84 4.75 3.14
N CYS A 47 1.31 5.06 1.96
CA CYS A 47 1.91 5.97 1.01
C CYS A 47 1.49 7.41 1.32
N TRP A 48 2.31 8.39 0.88
CA TRP A 48 1.96 9.81 0.96
C TRP A 48 0.66 10.12 0.22
N ARG A 49 0.38 9.34 -0.84
CA ARG A 49 -0.92 9.40 -1.48
C ARG A 49 -1.90 8.66 -0.58
N ARG A 50 -2.98 9.32 -0.20
CA ARG A 50 -3.99 8.72 0.65
C ARG A 50 -4.52 7.44 0.04
N HIS A 51 -4.86 6.48 0.90
CA HIS A 51 -5.56 5.27 0.52
C HIS A 51 -4.74 4.33 -0.38
N LYS A 52 -3.42 4.37 -0.22
CA LYS A 52 -2.53 3.37 -0.80
C LYS A 52 -1.68 2.78 0.31
N TYR A 53 -1.73 1.46 0.45
CA TYR A 53 -1.18 0.77 1.60
C TYR A 53 -0.39 -0.46 1.18
N LEU A 54 0.58 -0.83 2.02
CA LEU A 54 1.18 -2.15 2.00
C LEU A 54 0.57 -2.91 3.17
N VAL A 55 0.07 -4.10 2.89
CA VAL A 55 -0.55 -4.97 3.90
C VAL A 55 0.07 -6.34 3.80
N GLU A 56 0.22 -7.03 4.93
CA GLU A 56 0.72 -8.41 4.91
C GLU A 56 -0.35 -9.34 5.43
N GLU A 57 -0.30 -10.60 4.99
CA GLU A 57 -1.16 -11.63 5.54
C GLU A 57 -0.59 -12.02 6.90
N GLU A 58 -1.46 -12.13 7.88
CA GLU A 58 -1.01 -12.51 9.22
C GLU A 58 -0.42 -13.89 9.25
N ASP A 59 -0.90 -14.77 8.38
CA ASP A 59 -0.43 -16.16 8.34
C ASP A 59 -0.56 -16.70 6.92
N PRO A 60 0.54 -16.89 6.18
CA PRO A 60 1.94 -16.63 6.59
C PRO A 60 2.33 -15.16 6.46
N SER A 61 3.16 -14.68 7.36
CA SER A 61 3.49 -13.26 7.47
C SER A 61 4.48 -12.75 6.42
N ASP A 62 4.90 -13.61 5.49
CA ASP A 62 5.84 -13.19 4.44
C ASP A 62 5.15 -12.84 3.12
N ILE A 63 3.82 -12.80 3.10
CA ILE A 63 3.06 -12.42 1.92
C ILE A 63 2.63 -10.97 2.04
N LEU A 64 3.10 -10.16 1.09
CA LEU A 64 2.87 -8.72 1.09
C LEU A 64 2.03 -8.33 -0.12
N TRP A 65 1.02 -7.51 0.11
CA TRP A 65 0.15 -6.99 -0.94
C TRP A 65 0.20 -5.47 -0.96
N VAL A 66 0.08 -4.88 -2.15
CA VAL A 66 -0.24 -3.46 -2.26
C VAL A 66 -1.74 -3.33 -2.51
N LEU A 67 -2.36 -2.38 -1.80
CA LEU A 67 -3.77 -2.02 -1.98
C LEU A 67 -3.80 -0.55 -2.34
N ASP A 68 -4.29 -0.23 -3.54
CA ASP A 68 -4.33 1.14 -4.03
C ASP A 68 -5.78 1.51 -4.35
N MET A 69 -6.39 2.28 -3.46
CA MET A 69 -7.80 2.67 -3.59
C MET A 69 -8.02 3.80 -4.57
N HIS A 70 -6.95 4.35 -5.18
CA HIS A 70 -7.08 5.33 -6.26
C HIS A 70 -7.24 4.68 -7.62
N ARG A 71 -7.02 3.37 -7.70
CA ARG A 71 -7.08 2.63 -8.96
C ARG A 71 -8.14 1.55 -8.85
N LYS A 72 -8.67 1.17 -10.01
CA LYS A 72 -9.65 0.09 -10.10
C LYS A 72 -9.07 -1.07 -10.88
N LYS A 73 -9.52 -2.25 -10.56
CA LYS A 73 -9.13 -3.48 -11.21
C LYS A 73 -10.39 -4.26 -11.53
N ARG A 74 -10.44 -4.87 -12.70
CA ARG A 74 -11.60 -5.65 -13.10
C ARG A 74 -11.27 -7.14 -12.98
N ILE A 75 -12.07 -7.85 -12.19
CA ILE A 75 -11.89 -9.28 -11.98
C ILE A 75 -13.24 -9.94 -12.20
N ARG A 76 -13.28 -10.87 -13.16
CA ARG A 76 -14.50 -11.64 -13.48
C ARG A 76 -15.69 -10.72 -13.73
N GLY A 77 -15.46 -9.61 -14.44
CA GLY A 77 -16.51 -8.66 -14.77
C GLY A 77 -16.89 -7.68 -13.67
N LYS A 78 -16.32 -7.82 -12.47
CA LYS A 78 -16.58 -6.91 -11.34
C LYS A 78 -15.41 -5.98 -11.12
N THR A 79 -15.71 -4.74 -10.79
CA THR A 79 -14.69 -3.72 -10.51
C THR A 79 -14.45 -3.64 -9.01
N CYS A 80 -13.18 -3.64 -8.61
CA CYS A 80 -12.79 -3.49 -7.22
C CYS A 80 -11.55 -2.61 -7.12
N TYR A 81 -11.19 -2.20 -5.90
CA TYR A 81 -9.94 -1.45 -5.69
C TYR A 81 -8.75 -2.29 -6.12
N TYR A 82 -7.75 -1.62 -6.71
CA TYR A 82 -6.57 -2.30 -7.21
C TYR A 82 -5.77 -2.92 -6.06
N PHE A 83 -5.34 -4.15 -6.27
CA PHE A 83 -4.48 -4.87 -5.34
C PHE A 83 -3.52 -5.74 -6.14
N LYS A 84 -2.33 -5.97 -5.61
CA LYS A 84 -1.34 -6.80 -6.26
C LYS A 84 -0.41 -7.40 -5.22
N ARG A 85 -0.13 -8.70 -5.36
CA ARG A 85 0.85 -9.36 -4.53
C ARG A 85 2.25 -8.92 -4.95
N MET A 86 3.08 -8.54 -3.97
CA MET A 86 4.49 -8.25 -4.22
C MET A 86 5.25 -9.57 -4.18
N GLU A 87 5.70 -10.03 -5.32
CA GLU A 87 6.27 -11.36 -5.42
C GLU A 87 7.79 -11.39 -5.31
N THR A 88 8.46 -10.27 -5.59
CA THR A 88 9.91 -10.18 -5.47
C THR A 88 10.31 -8.90 -4.78
N GLN A 89 11.53 -8.91 -4.21
CA GLN A 89 12.08 -7.71 -3.59
C GLN A 89 12.27 -6.59 -4.61
N GLU A 90 12.68 -6.95 -5.84
CA GLU A 90 12.87 -5.98 -6.91
C GLU A 90 11.56 -5.27 -7.26
N GLU A 91 10.48 -6.01 -7.28
CA GLU A 91 9.16 -5.45 -7.57
C GLU A 91 8.74 -4.45 -6.50
N LEU A 92 8.95 -4.81 -5.23
CA LEU A 92 8.66 -3.92 -4.12
C LEU A 92 9.53 -2.67 -4.17
N ASP A 93 10.83 -2.84 -4.37
CA ASP A 93 11.77 -1.71 -4.42
C ASP A 93 11.45 -0.77 -5.58
N ALA A 94 11.05 -1.32 -6.73
CA ALA A 94 10.68 -0.51 -7.88
C ALA A 94 9.45 0.33 -7.59
N MET A 95 8.45 -0.24 -6.91
CA MET A 95 7.25 0.50 -6.53
C MET A 95 7.59 1.62 -5.54
N LEU A 96 8.38 1.31 -4.52
CA LEU A 96 8.76 2.30 -3.52
C LEU A 96 9.53 3.46 -4.14
N ARG A 97 10.42 3.16 -5.09
CA ARG A 97 11.18 4.18 -5.80
C ARG A 97 10.30 5.04 -6.68
N ALA A 98 9.38 4.42 -7.43
CA ALA A 98 8.47 5.17 -8.29
C ALA A 98 7.60 6.13 -7.49
N ASP A 99 7.11 5.69 -6.33
CA ASP A 99 6.30 6.53 -5.46
C ASP A 99 7.14 7.66 -4.85
N TYR A 100 8.40 7.39 -4.53
CA TYR A 100 9.29 8.43 -4.04
C TYR A 100 9.54 9.49 -5.11
N GLU A 101 9.80 9.08 -6.35
CA GLU A 101 10.01 10.02 -7.45
C GLU A 101 8.76 10.87 -7.70
N ALA A 102 7.59 10.26 -7.61
CA ALA A 102 6.33 10.99 -7.73
C ALA A 102 6.15 12.00 -6.59
N TRP A 103 6.53 11.62 -5.37
CA TRP A 103 6.48 12.51 -4.22
C TRP A 103 7.43 13.70 -4.40
N VAL A 104 8.65 13.46 -4.86
CA VAL A 104 9.62 14.51 -5.13
C VAL A 104 9.08 15.48 -6.16
N GLN A 105 8.51 14.96 -7.25
CA GLN A 105 7.94 15.81 -8.29
C GLN A 105 6.78 16.64 -7.77
N TYR A 106 5.90 16.02 -6.97
CA TYR A 106 4.79 16.73 -6.35
C TYR A 106 5.29 17.88 -5.47
N MET A 107 6.31 17.62 -4.66
CA MET A 107 6.86 18.65 -3.77
C MET A 107 7.51 19.76 -4.53
N LYS A 108 8.19 19.47 -5.64
CA LYS A 108 8.76 20.50 -6.51
C LYS A 108 7.67 21.38 -7.13
N ASP A 109 6.62 20.74 -7.65
CA ASP A 109 5.52 21.45 -8.30
C ASP A 109 4.76 22.32 -7.30
N ALA A 110 4.68 21.88 -6.07
CA ALA A 110 4.00 22.62 -5.00
C ALA A 110 4.89 23.72 -4.38
N GLY A 111 6.16 23.83 -4.81
CA GLY A 111 7.09 24.79 -4.24
C GLY A 111 7.56 24.47 -2.83
N ALA A 112 7.35 23.21 -2.39
CA ALA A 112 7.68 22.80 -1.02
C ALA A 112 8.97 21.98 -0.95
N TRP A 113 9.63 21.75 -2.08
CA TRP A 113 10.86 20.96 -2.11
C TRP A 113 12.06 21.82 -1.73
N HIS A 114 12.78 21.38 -0.71
CA HIS A 114 13.98 22.06 -0.23
C HIS A 114 15.25 21.26 -0.44
N GLY A 115 15.17 20.13 -1.11
CA GLY A 115 16.32 19.33 -1.46
C GLY A 115 17.07 19.93 -2.64
N GLU A 116 18.38 19.57 -2.82
CA GLU A 116 19.13 20.08 -3.92
C GLU A 116 18.96 19.36 -5.15
#